data_9794f94f30d6cdf78bc4142a0062ebbf
#
_entry.id   9794f94f30d6cdf78bc4142a0062ebbf
#
_cell.length_a   1.000
_cell.length_b   1.000
_cell.length_c   1.000
_cell.angle_alpha   90.00
_cell.angle_beta   90.00
_cell.angle_gamma   90.00
#
_symmetry.space_group_name_H-M   'P 1'
#
loop_
_entity.id
_entity.type
_entity.pdbx_description
1 polymer ?
#
loop_
_entity_poly.entity_id
_entity_poly.type
_entity_poly.pdbx_seq_one_letter_code
_entity_poly.pdbx_strand_id
1 'polypeptide(L)'
;MPDDLYTADILLWSDQQADLLRRLARGERVNDAIDWDHVIEEVESVGRSERHAVESLLTRAIEHLLKLHGWPDGPGGHWRHEARVFLSDAAARWTPSMRQTIEPALLYATARGLVSRMTVDERPPAPLPAVCPYTLDDLIVPRPAVADIDALLAHLTTGV
;
A
#
# COMPACT_ATOMS: atom_id res chain seq x y z
N MET A 1 -20.25 -30.49 -2.52
CA MET A 1 -20.46 -29.11 -2.90
C MET A 1 -19.20 -28.33 -2.56
N PRO A 2 -18.30 -28.13 -3.53
CA PRO A 2 -17.03 -27.44 -3.28
C PRO A 2 -17.19 -26.02 -2.73
N ASP A 3 -18.22 -25.30 -3.19
CA ASP A 3 -18.49 -23.91 -2.81
C ASP A 3 -18.80 -23.72 -1.32
N ASP A 4 -19.28 -24.76 -0.67
CA ASP A 4 -19.69 -24.67 0.73
C ASP A 4 -18.49 -24.69 1.69
N LEU A 5 -17.41 -25.40 1.37
CA LEU A 5 -16.23 -25.46 2.24
C LEU A 5 -15.37 -24.19 2.16
N TYR A 6 -15.18 -23.63 0.97
CA TYR A 6 -14.43 -22.39 0.76
C TYR A 6 -15.03 -21.22 1.56
N THR A 7 -16.36 -21.11 1.56
CA THR A 7 -17.07 -20.08 2.31
C THR A 7 -17.24 -20.40 3.80
N ALA A 8 -17.39 -21.69 4.15
CA ALA A 8 -17.66 -22.10 5.52
C ALA A 8 -16.42 -22.26 6.38
N ASP A 9 -15.29 -22.75 5.82
CA ASP A 9 -14.03 -22.98 6.51
C ASP A 9 -12.84 -22.89 5.55
N ILE A 10 -12.38 -21.67 5.34
CA ILE A 10 -11.26 -21.36 4.44
C ILE A 10 -9.96 -22.07 4.83
N LEU A 11 -9.72 -22.30 6.14
CA LEU A 11 -8.50 -22.98 6.60
C LEU A 11 -8.52 -24.46 6.22
N LEU A 12 -9.64 -25.13 6.49
CA LEU A 12 -9.79 -26.54 6.11
C LEU A 12 -9.77 -26.71 4.59
N TRP A 13 -10.43 -25.81 3.84
CA TRP A 13 -10.38 -25.80 2.38
C TRP A 13 -8.93 -25.64 1.87
N SER A 14 -8.18 -24.68 2.39
CA SER A 14 -6.80 -24.42 1.96
C SER A 14 -5.86 -25.59 2.23
N ASP A 15 -6.00 -26.25 3.37
CA ASP A 15 -5.23 -27.45 3.70
C ASP A 15 -5.53 -28.61 2.75
N GLN A 16 -6.80 -28.83 2.42
CA GLN A 16 -7.22 -29.87 1.46
C GLN A 16 -6.70 -29.55 0.05
N GLN A 17 -6.83 -28.30 -0.43
CA GLN A 17 -6.33 -27.93 -1.74
C GLN A 17 -4.80 -28.04 -1.81
N ALA A 18 -4.10 -27.61 -0.76
CA ALA A 18 -2.64 -27.75 -0.69
C ALA A 18 -2.19 -29.23 -0.75
N ASP A 19 -2.92 -30.14 -0.11
CA ASP A 19 -2.62 -31.57 -0.21
C ASP A 19 -2.85 -32.12 -1.63
N LEU A 20 -3.96 -31.74 -2.26
CA LEU A 20 -4.25 -32.12 -3.65
C LEU A 20 -3.18 -31.60 -4.61
N LEU A 21 -2.74 -30.36 -4.46
CA LEU A 21 -1.66 -29.78 -5.26
C LEU A 21 -0.33 -30.51 -5.05
N ARG A 22 0.02 -30.88 -3.81
CA ARG A 22 1.22 -31.69 -3.54
C ARG A 22 1.15 -33.06 -4.19
N ARG A 23 -0.01 -33.71 -4.18
CA ARG A 23 -0.23 -35.00 -4.82
C ARG A 23 -0.13 -34.88 -6.34
N LEU A 24 -0.72 -33.85 -6.93
CA LEU A 24 -0.57 -33.54 -8.36
C LEU A 24 0.89 -33.33 -8.75
N ALA A 25 1.65 -32.59 -7.93
CA ALA A 25 3.07 -32.34 -8.15
C ALA A 25 3.92 -33.62 -8.12
N ARG A 26 3.47 -34.69 -7.43
CA ARG A 26 4.08 -36.03 -7.44
C ARG A 26 3.63 -36.90 -8.61
N GLY A 27 2.78 -36.38 -9.51
CA GLY A 27 2.28 -37.10 -10.67
C GLY A 27 1.01 -37.91 -10.42
N GLU A 28 0.34 -37.73 -9.28
CA GLU A 28 -0.94 -38.35 -9.01
C GLU A 28 -2.07 -37.73 -9.87
N ARG A 29 -3.05 -38.52 -10.26
CA ARG A 29 -4.20 -38.04 -11.05
C ARG A 29 -5.30 -37.52 -10.14
N VAL A 30 -5.13 -36.31 -9.60
CA VAL A 30 -6.08 -35.65 -8.69
C VAL A 30 -6.62 -34.34 -9.23
N ASN A 31 -6.37 -34.04 -10.50
CA ASN A 31 -6.75 -32.80 -11.15
C ASN A 31 -8.23 -32.43 -10.98
N ASP A 32 -9.10 -33.41 -11.12
CA ASP A 32 -10.56 -33.22 -11.06
C ASP A 32 -11.09 -32.97 -9.63
N ALA A 33 -10.25 -33.20 -8.62
CA ALA A 33 -10.59 -32.95 -7.22
C ALA A 33 -10.15 -31.56 -6.75
N ILE A 34 -9.32 -30.86 -7.55
CA ILE A 34 -8.85 -29.51 -7.24
C ILE A 34 -9.93 -28.50 -7.58
N ASP A 35 -10.22 -27.62 -6.65
CA ASP A 35 -11.08 -26.45 -6.82
C ASP A 35 -10.32 -25.33 -7.52
N TRP A 36 -10.14 -25.46 -8.83
CA TRP A 36 -9.28 -24.57 -9.61
C TRP A 36 -9.71 -23.10 -9.56
N ASP A 37 -11.00 -22.84 -9.57
CA ASP A 37 -11.51 -21.46 -9.61
C ASP A 37 -11.09 -20.69 -8.35
N HIS A 38 -11.31 -21.28 -7.17
CA HIS A 38 -10.90 -20.64 -5.92
C HIS A 38 -9.38 -20.68 -5.70
N VAL A 39 -8.69 -21.74 -6.14
CA VAL A 39 -7.21 -21.78 -6.07
C VAL A 39 -6.60 -20.64 -6.90
N ILE A 40 -7.10 -20.39 -8.11
CA ILE A 40 -6.62 -19.29 -8.96
C ILE A 40 -6.94 -17.94 -8.30
N GLU A 41 -8.16 -17.78 -7.78
CA GLU A 41 -8.57 -16.55 -7.09
C GLU A 41 -7.65 -16.24 -5.89
N GLU A 42 -7.34 -17.26 -5.07
CA GLU A 42 -6.44 -17.08 -3.92
C GLU A 42 -5.00 -16.75 -4.33
N VAL A 43 -4.48 -17.38 -5.39
CA VAL A 43 -3.15 -17.04 -5.92
C VAL A 43 -3.12 -15.58 -6.41
N GLU A 44 -4.16 -15.14 -7.13
CA GLU A 44 -4.25 -13.74 -7.56
C GLU A 44 -4.42 -12.76 -6.40
N SER A 45 -5.14 -13.17 -5.34
CA SER A 45 -5.39 -12.33 -4.17
C SER A 45 -4.12 -12.00 -3.40
N VAL A 46 -3.11 -12.89 -3.39
CA VAL A 46 -1.80 -12.65 -2.78
C VAL A 46 -1.14 -11.41 -3.37
N GLY A 47 -1.07 -11.33 -4.71
CA GLY A 47 -0.46 -10.19 -5.40
C GLY A 47 -1.24 -8.89 -5.18
N ARG A 48 -2.58 -8.97 -5.21
CA ARG A 48 -3.45 -7.81 -4.92
C ARG A 48 -3.26 -7.29 -3.50
N SER A 49 -3.18 -8.20 -2.52
CA SER A 49 -3.01 -7.84 -1.11
C SER A 49 -1.67 -7.15 -0.84
N GLU A 50 -0.57 -7.64 -1.42
CA GLU A 50 0.74 -7.00 -1.28
C GLU A 50 0.77 -5.60 -1.92
N ARG A 51 0.19 -5.45 -3.10
CA ARG A 51 0.05 -4.14 -3.74
C ARG A 51 -0.75 -3.16 -2.88
N HIS A 52 -1.92 -3.57 -2.39
CA HIS A 52 -2.77 -2.72 -1.54
C HIS A 52 -2.07 -2.35 -0.22
N ALA A 53 -1.25 -3.24 0.35
CA ALA A 53 -0.46 -2.91 1.53
C ALA A 53 0.53 -1.78 1.24
N VAL A 54 1.25 -1.82 0.11
CA VAL A 54 2.17 -0.76 -0.30
C VAL A 54 1.42 0.54 -0.61
N GLU A 55 0.31 0.49 -1.36
CA GLU A 55 -0.54 1.65 -1.64
C GLU A 55 -1.03 2.34 -0.35
N SER A 56 -1.45 1.55 0.64
CA SER A 56 -1.90 2.06 1.93
C SER A 56 -0.77 2.76 2.70
N LEU A 57 0.42 2.15 2.74
CA LEU A 57 1.58 2.73 3.41
C LEU A 57 2.03 4.04 2.74
N LEU A 58 2.09 4.07 1.41
CA LEU A 58 2.43 5.28 0.66
C LEU A 58 1.38 6.38 0.85
N THR A 59 0.09 6.05 0.84
CA THR A 59 -0.98 7.00 1.11
C THR A 59 -0.82 7.64 2.48
N ARG A 60 -0.54 6.84 3.51
CA ARG A 60 -0.29 7.33 4.87
C ARG A 60 0.97 8.20 4.96
N ALA A 61 2.03 7.84 4.26
CA ALA A 61 3.23 8.66 4.20
C ALA A 61 2.93 10.04 3.59
N ILE A 62 2.26 10.05 2.43
CA ILE A 62 1.84 11.29 1.75
C ILE A 62 0.91 12.11 2.64
N GLU A 63 -0.03 11.49 3.35
CA GLU A 63 -0.89 12.16 4.32
C GLU A 63 -0.08 12.91 5.38
N HIS A 64 0.98 12.29 5.92
CA HIS A 64 1.84 12.94 6.91
C HIS A 64 2.71 14.06 6.31
N LEU A 65 3.16 13.91 5.06
CA LEU A 65 3.84 15.00 4.34
C LEU A 65 2.89 16.19 4.12
N LEU A 66 1.65 15.94 3.76
CA LEU A 66 0.62 16.99 3.60
C LEU A 66 0.26 17.66 4.93
N LYS A 67 0.24 16.93 6.04
CA LYS A 67 0.06 17.49 7.38
C LYS A 67 1.20 18.43 7.75
N LEU A 68 2.44 18.03 7.48
CA LEU A 68 3.62 18.87 7.71
C LEU A 68 3.58 20.17 6.90
N HIS A 69 3.11 20.09 5.66
CA HIS A 69 2.93 21.26 4.81
C HIS A 69 1.75 22.15 5.27
N GLY A 70 0.61 21.51 5.60
CA GLY A 70 -0.61 22.20 5.98
C GLY A 70 -0.59 22.90 7.33
N TRP A 71 0.20 22.38 8.27
CA TRP A 71 0.37 22.93 9.61
C TRP A 71 1.86 22.96 10.00
N PRO A 72 2.63 23.96 9.52
CA PRO A 72 4.07 24.06 9.80
C PRO A 72 4.41 24.15 11.32
N ASP A 73 3.48 24.72 12.09
CA ASP A 73 3.61 24.87 13.55
C ASP A 73 3.03 23.70 14.35
N GLY A 74 2.56 22.66 13.65
CA GLY A 74 1.95 21.46 14.26
C GLY A 74 2.97 20.50 14.88
N PRO A 75 2.55 19.27 15.25
CA PRO A 75 3.42 18.26 15.88
C PRO A 75 4.39 17.62 14.85
N GLY A 76 5.24 18.46 14.24
CA GLY A 76 6.09 18.09 13.11
C GLY A 76 7.04 16.93 13.37
N GLY A 77 7.56 16.78 14.59
CA GLY A 77 8.45 15.68 14.96
C GLY A 77 7.76 14.31 14.82
N HIS A 78 6.53 14.21 15.32
CA HIS A 78 5.72 12.99 15.22
C HIS A 78 5.38 12.67 13.76
N TRP A 79 4.87 13.63 13.00
CA TRP A 79 4.49 13.40 11.60
C TRP A 79 5.69 13.06 10.71
N ARG A 80 6.86 13.65 10.97
CA ARG A 80 8.11 13.29 10.27
C ARG A 80 8.53 11.85 10.54
N HIS A 81 8.41 11.42 11.80
CA HIS A 81 8.71 10.04 12.19
C HIS A 81 7.77 9.05 11.49
N GLU A 82 6.46 9.29 11.58
CA GLU A 82 5.44 8.44 10.94
C GLU A 82 5.65 8.35 9.41
N ALA A 83 5.90 9.49 8.75
CA ALA A 83 6.19 9.48 7.31
C ALA A 83 7.38 8.58 6.97
N ARG A 84 8.49 8.67 7.74
CA ARG A 84 9.67 7.82 7.53
C ARG A 84 9.36 6.35 7.73
N VAL A 85 8.62 6.00 8.77
CA VAL A 85 8.23 4.61 9.06
C VAL A 85 7.41 4.05 7.91
N PHE A 86 6.37 4.75 7.47
CA PHE A 86 5.52 4.29 6.37
C PHE A 86 6.28 4.16 5.04
N LEU A 87 7.17 5.08 4.71
CA LEU A 87 8.02 4.99 3.51
C LEU A 87 8.99 3.80 3.60
N SER A 88 9.60 3.58 4.75
CA SER A 88 10.49 2.43 4.99
C SER A 88 9.75 1.10 4.88
N ASP A 89 8.55 1.01 5.44
CA ASP A 89 7.72 -0.20 5.39
C ASP A 89 7.22 -0.47 3.97
N ALA A 90 6.85 0.58 3.23
CA ALA A 90 6.51 0.47 1.81
C ALA A 90 7.69 -0.05 0.99
N ALA A 91 8.89 0.50 1.20
CA ALA A 91 10.10 0.05 0.52
C ALA A 91 10.46 -1.41 0.85
N ALA A 92 10.17 -1.87 2.08
CA ALA A 92 10.40 -3.27 2.48
C ALA A 92 9.51 -4.28 1.74
N ARG A 93 8.31 -3.85 1.34
CA ARG A 93 7.32 -4.67 0.60
C ARG A 93 7.35 -4.44 -0.90
N TRP A 94 8.10 -3.44 -1.35
CA TRP A 94 8.14 -3.05 -2.75
C TRP A 94 8.72 -4.14 -3.65
N THR A 95 8.05 -4.37 -4.78
CA THR A 95 8.57 -5.21 -5.87
C THR A 95 8.54 -4.44 -7.20
N PRO A 96 9.45 -4.72 -8.14
CA PRO A 96 9.52 -3.99 -9.42
C PRO A 96 8.23 -4.00 -10.24
N SER A 97 7.44 -5.08 -10.16
CA SER A 97 6.16 -5.21 -10.85
C SER A 97 5.10 -4.19 -10.38
N MET A 98 5.21 -3.71 -9.15
CA MET A 98 4.30 -2.71 -8.60
C MET A 98 4.41 -1.35 -9.30
N ARG A 99 5.57 -1.05 -9.92
CA ARG A 99 5.77 0.19 -10.69
C ARG A 99 4.75 0.40 -11.81
N GLN A 100 4.24 -0.68 -12.37
CA GLN A 100 3.28 -0.62 -13.48
C GLN A 100 1.83 -0.48 -13.03
N THR A 101 1.57 -0.68 -11.75
CA THR A 101 0.21 -0.77 -11.21
C THR A 101 -0.11 0.27 -10.13
N ILE A 102 0.91 0.83 -9.46
CA ILE A 102 0.75 1.86 -8.43
C ILE A 102 0.92 3.25 -9.07
N GLU A 103 -0.11 4.08 -8.94
CA GLU A 103 -0.13 5.43 -9.48
C GLU A 103 -0.04 6.47 -8.34
N PRO A 104 1.09 7.18 -8.18
CA PRO A 104 1.26 8.16 -7.10
C PRO A 104 0.18 9.24 -7.09
N ALA A 105 -0.33 9.65 -8.26
CA ALA A 105 -1.37 10.65 -8.37
C ALA A 105 -2.68 10.25 -7.67
N LEU A 106 -3.07 8.98 -7.74
CA LEU A 106 -4.26 8.46 -7.05
C LEU A 106 -4.07 8.41 -5.53
N LEU A 107 -2.88 7.96 -5.08
CA LEU A 107 -2.53 7.93 -3.65
C LEU A 107 -2.52 9.36 -3.07
N TYR A 108 -1.94 10.30 -3.81
CA TYR A 108 -1.89 11.70 -3.45
C TYR A 108 -3.29 12.32 -3.37
N ALA A 109 -4.15 12.08 -4.35
CA ALA A 109 -5.52 12.59 -4.36
C ALA A 109 -6.31 12.07 -3.15
N THR A 110 -6.14 10.81 -2.78
CA THR A 110 -6.75 10.21 -1.59
C THR A 110 -6.24 10.88 -0.31
N ALA A 111 -4.93 10.97 -0.13
CA ALA A 111 -4.32 11.62 1.03
C ALA A 111 -4.72 13.09 1.15
N ARG A 112 -4.69 13.82 0.03
CA ARG A 112 -5.12 15.23 -0.03
C ARG A 112 -6.59 15.40 0.36
N GLY A 113 -7.46 14.52 -0.12
CA GLY A 113 -8.89 14.51 0.24
C GLY A 113 -9.12 14.30 1.73
N LEU A 114 -8.32 13.45 2.38
CA LEU A 114 -8.37 13.24 3.83
C LEU A 114 -7.88 14.46 4.59
N VAL A 115 -6.68 14.96 4.26
CA VAL A 115 -6.04 16.08 4.98
C VAL A 115 -6.83 17.39 4.82
N SER A 116 -7.42 17.65 3.65
CA SER A 116 -8.20 18.85 3.40
C SER A 116 -9.44 19.00 4.29
N ARG A 117 -9.91 17.90 4.87
CA ARG A 117 -11.07 17.86 5.80
C ARG A 117 -10.66 17.87 7.28
N MET A 118 -9.37 17.88 7.56
CA MET A 118 -8.86 17.89 8.93
C MET A 118 -8.73 19.32 9.46
N THR A 119 -8.76 19.42 10.79
CA THR A 119 -8.38 20.63 11.52
C THR A 119 -7.37 20.26 12.60
N VAL A 120 -6.42 21.14 12.85
CA VAL A 120 -5.47 21.05 13.97
C VAL A 120 -5.62 22.34 14.76
N ASP A 121 -5.92 22.24 16.06
CA ASP A 121 -6.23 23.38 16.91
C ASP A 121 -7.30 24.29 16.28
N GLU A 122 -8.36 23.69 15.77
CA GLU A 122 -9.49 24.35 15.08
C GLU A 122 -9.12 25.11 13.79
N ARG A 123 -7.89 24.95 13.28
CA ARG A 123 -7.39 25.59 12.06
C ARG A 123 -7.39 24.60 10.89
N PRO A 124 -7.92 24.98 9.74
CA PRO A 124 -7.78 24.19 8.52
C PRO A 124 -6.32 24.17 8.03
N PRO A 125 -5.94 23.24 7.13
CA PRO A 125 -4.59 23.24 6.57
C PRO A 125 -4.35 24.49 5.71
N ALA A 126 -3.08 24.90 5.60
CA ALA A 126 -2.65 25.79 4.54
C ALA A 126 -2.97 25.18 3.16
N PRO A 127 -3.07 25.98 2.08
CA PRO A 127 -3.40 25.45 0.75
C PRO A 127 -2.52 24.28 0.35
N LEU A 128 -3.15 23.15 0.03
CA LEU A 128 -2.47 21.93 -0.41
C LEU A 128 -2.37 21.94 -1.95
N PRO A 129 -1.20 21.59 -2.53
CA PRO A 129 -1.04 21.51 -3.98
C PRO A 129 -2.11 20.63 -4.62
N ALA A 130 -2.65 21.09 -5.75
CA ALA A 130 -3.74 20.36 -6.44
C ALA A 130 -3.22 19.12 -7.19
N VAL A 131 -1.99 19.18 -7.66
CA VAL A 131 -1.33 18.13 -8.46
C VAL A 131 -0.29 17.40 -7.62
N CYS A 132 -0.23 16.08 -7.77
CA CYS A 132 0.77 15.25 -7.10
C CYS A 132 2.18 15.65 -7.55
N PRO A 133 3.08 16.07 -6.64
CA PRO A 133 4.45 16.42 -7.01
C PRO A 133 5.42 15.24 -6.96
N TYR A 134 4.95 14.04 -6.57
CA TYR A 134 5.81 12.88 -6.32
C TYR A 134 5.78 11.88 -7.46
N THR A 135 6.96 11.31 -7.73
CA THR A 135 7.12 10.06 -8.48
C THR A 135 7.28 8.88 -7.53
N LEU A 136 7.21 7.65 -8.04
CA LEU A 136 7.51 6.46 -7.23
C LEU A 136 8.98 6.44 -6.77
N ASP A 137 9.90 6.98 -7.57
CA ASP A 137 11.32 7.04 -7.21
C ASP A 137 11.59 8.03 -6.07
N ASP A 138 10.76 9.05 -5.90
CA ASP A 138 10.84 9.95 -4.74
C ASP A 138 10.38 9.25 -3.45
N LEU A 139 9.36 8.40 -3.54
CA LEU A 139 8.72 7.77 -2.41
C LEU A 139 9.37 6.44 -2.00
N ILE A 140 9.86 5.66 -2.96
CA ILE A 140 10.46 4.33 -2.73
C ILE A 140 11.98 4.44 -2.78
N VAL A 141 12.57 4.57 -1.61
CA VAL A 141 14.03 4.59 -1.43
C VAL A 141 14.51 3.22 -1.02
N PRO A 142 15.41 2.58 -1.79
CA PRO A 142 15.92 1.24 -1.46
C PRO A 142 16.60 1.20 -0.08
N ARG A 143 16.23 0.22 0.73
CA ARG A 143 16.86 -0.02 2.04
C ARG A 143 18.34 -0.40 1.88
N PRO A 144 19.21 -0.04 2.84
CA PRO A 144 18.94 0.55 4.16
C PRO A 144 18.78 2.08 4.17
N ALA A 145 18.84 2.76 3.03
CA ALA A 145 18.59 4.19 2.98
C ALA A 145 17.16 4.53 3.44
N VAL A 146 16.97 5.76 3.90
CA VAL A 146 15.70 6.29 4.38
C VAL A 146 15.36 7.55 3.59
N ALA A 147 14.09 7.71 3.22
CA ALA A 147 13.64 8.87 2.47
C ALA A 147 13.92 10.18 3.24
N ASP A 148 14.39 11.18 2.49
CA ASP A 148 14.61 12.52 3.00
C ASP A 148 13.29 13.30 3.02
N ILE A 149 12.74 13.51 4.21
CA ILE A 149 11.46 14.19 4.40
C ILE A 149 11.55 15.67 3.98
N ASP A 150 12.67 16.33 4.18
CA ASP A 150 12.81 17.74 3.79
C ASP A 150 12.87 17.91 2.29
N ALA A 151 13.52 17.00 1.58
CA ALA A 151 13.48 16.95 0.12
C ALA A 151 12.04 16.71 -0.40
N LEU A 152 11.29 15.79 0.20
CA LEU A 152 9.90 15.54 -0.17
C LEU A 152 8.99 16.75 0.12
N LEU A 153 9.20 17.46 1.22
CA LEU A 153 8.45 18.69 1.53
C LEU A 153 8.76 19.82 0.54
N ALA A 154 10.00 19.90 0.05
CA ALA A 154 10.37 20.89 -0.96
C ALA A 154 9.56 20.73 -2.26
N HIS A 155 9.21 19.49 -2.66
CA HIS A 155 8.33 19.24 -3.81
C HIS A 155 6.94 19.85 -3.64
N LEU A 156 6.40 19.90 -2.41
CA LEU A 156 5.09 20.52 -2.13
C LEU A 156 5.13 22.05 -2.24
N THR A 157 6.27 22.66 -2.03
CA THR A 157 6.41 24.14 -2.09
C THR A 157 6.65 24.64 -3.51
N THR A 158 7.19 23.83 -4.40
CA THR A 158 7.49 24.21 -5.81
C THR A 158 6.32 24.04 -6.75
N GLY A 159 5.25 23.37 -6.32
CA GLY A 159 4.04 23.09 -7.11
C GLY A 159 2.86 24.06 -6.91
N VAL A 160 3.11 25.22 -6.28
CA VAL A 160 2.08 26.27 -6.06
C VAL A 160 2.23 27.38 -7.07
#